data_af5f80a30a52ed6b0daf34988443bded
#
_entry.id   af5f80a30a52ed6b0daf34988443bded
#
_cell.length_a   1.000
_cell.length_b   1.000
_cell.length_c   1.000
_cell.angle_alpha   90.00
_cell.angle_beta   90.00
_cell.angle_gamma   90.00
#
_symmetry.space_group_name_H-M   'P 1'
#
loop_
_entity.id
_entity.type
_entity.pdbx_description
1 polymer ?
#
loop_
_entity_poly.entity_id
_entity_poly.type
_entity_poly.pdbx_seq_one_letter_code
_entity_poly.pdbx_strand_id
1 'polypeptide(L)'
;MKYIVLFLFFPLIVFSQNNNFVMGINGGLYIANQNTSIQYNGNYNNYGVISILNNPLNQTKFDQFFQYPYYIFDIPSDIKYNPSSEIGFHIGWKKRKSKYYVDINFSDIKIQDFITIAVDNPNNLSPDPDYEPISIRGNEKRNMINLGFQKKIYEESKITLFYPIFVQFLEVKIVDNFITIDNQRYNIIHNFQTSTISNQSQGRIGLGFGSGLVVNYFANKDVSFEFGYHIQYSKTNFSENLDPWGIQNSIFARIVLNGSKYLKNLNN
;
A
#
# COMPACT_ATOMS: atom_id res chain seq x y z
N MET A 1 -2.80 -8.72 23.17
CA MET A 1 -3.70 -8.35 22.07
C MET A 1 -5.20 -8.30 22.43
N LYS A 2 -5.76 -9.20 23.23
CA LYS A 2 -7.21 -9.20 23.58
C LYS A 2 -7.72 -7.90 24.24
N TYR A 3 -6.90 -7.21 25.03
CA TYR A 3 -7.31 -6.00 25.77
C TYR A 3 -7.26 -4.72 24.95
N ILE A 4 -6.48 -4.64 23.86
CA ILE A 4 -6.42 -3.49 22.94
C ILE A 4 -7.72 -3.37 22.14
N VAL A 5 -8.31 -4.49 21.75
CA VAL A 5 -9.60 -4.52 21.03
C VAL A 5 -10.72 -4.01 21.94
N LEU A 6 -10.71 -4.38 23.22
CA LEU A 6 -11.71 -3.92 24.19
C LEU A 6 -11.62 -2.40 24.44
N PHE A 7 -10.42 -1.83 24.47
CA PHE A 7 -10.19 -0.39 24.67
C PHE A 7 -10.62 0.45 23.46
N LEU A 8 -10.56 -0.11 22.24
CA LEU A 8 -11.07 0.53 21.03
C LEU A 8 -12.60 0.56 20.95
N PHE A 9 -13.29 -0.41 21.55
CA PHE A 9 -14.77 -0.46 21.59
C PHE A 9 -15.39 0.32 22.74
N PHE A 10 -14.67 0.56 23.81
CA PHE A 10 -15.19 1.27 25.00
C PHE A 10 -15.64 2.72 24.69
N PRO A 11 -14.90 3.55 23.93
CA PRO A 11 -15.39 4.88 23.55
C PRO A 11 -16.60 4.83 22.61
N LEU A 12 -16.78 3.76 21.81
CA LEU A 12 -17.92 3.62 20.91
C LEU A 12 -19.25 3.52 21.68
N ILE A 13 -19.24 2.90 22.86
CA ILE A 13 -20.44 2.74 23.71
C ILE A 13 -20.82 4.07 24.38
N VAL A 14 -19.84 4.85 24.81
CA VAL A 14 -20.06 6.13 25.52
C VAL A 14 -20.52 7.25 24.55
N PHE A 15 -20.04 7.25 23.30
CA PHE A 15 -20.42 8.26 22.29
C PHE A 15 -21.72 7.94 21.52
N SER A 16 -22.30 6.77 21.73
CA SER A 16 -23.52 6.26 21.08
C SER A 16 -24.78 7.11 21.35
N GLN A 17 -24.79 7.97 22.35
CA GLN A 17 -25.94 8.78 22.69
C GLN A 17 -26.10 10.08 21.87
N ASN A 18 -25.15 10.43 21.06
CA ASN A 18 -25.16 11.66 20.26
C ASN A 18 -25.55 11.38 18.81
N ASN A 19 -26.59 12.04 18.31
CA ASN A 19 -27.10 11.94 16.92
C ASN A 19 -26.11 12.32 15.81
N ASN A 20 -24.86 12.53 16.16
CA ASN A 20 -23.80 13.04 15.28
C ASN A 20 -22.76 11.99 14.86
N PHE A 21 -22.88 10.77 15.38
CA PHE A 21 -21.97 9.69 15.07
C PHE A 21 -22.28 9.06 13.70
N VAL A 22 -21.27 8.75 12.93
CA VAL A 22 -21.38 8.07 11.63
C VAL A 22 -20.35 6.97 11.51
N MET A 23 -20.70 5.90 10.81
CA MET A 23 -19.83 4.79 10.46
C MET A 23 -19.95 4.49 8.98
N GLY A 24 -18.89 3.99 8.38
CA GLY A 24 -18.93 3.60 6.96
C GLY A 24 -17.90 2.58 6.60
N ILE A 25 -18.10 2.00 5.43
CA ILE A 25 -17.14 1.12 4.75
C ILE A 25 -16.78 1.78 3.44
N ASN A 26 -15.50 1.86 3.13
CA ASN A 26 -15.00 2.41 1.89
C ASN A 26 -14.26 1.37 1.07
N GLY A 27 -14.32 1.54 -0.22
CA GLY A 27 -13.53 0.81 -1.21
C GLY A 27 -13.08 1.76 -2.29
N GLY A 28 -11.89 1.54 -2.85
CA GLY A 28 -11.33 2.46 -3.82
C GLY A 28 -10.04 1.96 -4.47
N LEU A 29 -9.33 2.92 -5.08
CA LEU A 29 -8.02 2.74 -5.68
C LEU A 29 -7.00 3.58 -4.93
N TYR A 30 -5.89 2.96 -4.61
CA TYR A 30 -4.73 3.59 -4.00
C TYR A 30 -3.56 3.60 -4.98
N ILE A 31 -2.96 4.76 -5.17
CA ILE A 31 -1.78 4.98 -6.03
C ILE A 31 -0.63 5.39 -5.12
N ALA A 32 0.29 4.47 -4.92
CA ALA A 32 1.42 4.63 -4.01
C ALA A 32 2.46 5.62 -4.55
N ASN A 33 3.21 6.23 -3.63
CA ASN A 33 4.43 6.95 -3.94
C ASN A 33 5.47 6.02 -4.58
N GLN A 34 5.99 6.42 -5.74
CA GLN A 34 6.94 5.61 -6.53
C GLN A 34 8.39 5.67 -5.99
N ASN A 35 8.73 6.63 -5.11
CA ASN A 35 10.12 6.82 -4.65
C ASN A 35 10.70 5.62 -3.90
N THR A 36 9.85 4.74 -3.36
CA THR A 36 10.28 3.55 -2.62
C THR A 36 10.23 2.25 -3.43
N SER A 37 9.69 2.27 -4.64
CA SER A 37 9.56 1.08 -5.49
C SER A 37 10.91 0.52 -5.92
N ILE A 38 11.93 1.38 -6.04
CA ILE A 38 13.30 0.98 -6.40
C ILE A 38 13.88 -0.09 -5.46
N GLN A 39 13.35 -0.22 -4.25
CA GLN A 39 13.75 -1.26 -3.30
C GLN A 39 13.44 -2.68 -3.80
N TYR A 40 12.55 -2.82 -4.76
CA TYR A 40 12.15 -4.11 -5.31
C TYR A 40 12.94 -4.52 -6.54
N ASN A 41 13.88 -3.69 -7.04
CA ASN A 41 14.64 -4.00 -8.25
C ASN A 41 15.71 -5.10 -8.06
N GLY A 42 15.96 -5.52 -6.82
CA GLY A 42 16.91 -6.60 -6.53
C GLY A 42 18.38 -6.21 -6.61
N ASN A 43 18.69 -4.92 -6.75
CA ASN A 43 20.07 -4.42 -6.79
C ASN A 43 20.66 -4.24 -5.38
N TYR A 44 20.73 -5.32 -4.59
CA TYR A 44 21.34 -5.35 -3.26
C TYR A 44 22.60 -6.18 -3.24
N ASN A 45 23.67 -5.66 -2.63
CA ASN A 45 25.01 -6.24 -2.69
C ASN A 45 25.12 -7.67 -2.15
N ASN A 46 24.33 -8.06 -1.13
CA ASN A 46 24.54 -9.35 -0.46
C ASN A 46 23.42 -10.37 -0.64
N TYR A 47 22.22 -9.94 -1.02
CA TYR A 47 21.03 -10.82 -1.09
C TYR A 47 20.12 -10.50 -2.28
N GLY A 48 20.64 -9.74 -3.23
CA GLY A 48 19.93 -9.36 -4.44
C GLY A 48 20.12 -10.38 -5.58
N VAL A 49 19.76 -9.97 -6.77
CA VAL A 49 19.81 -10.80 -7.99
C VAL A 49 21.21 -11.33 -8.28
N ILE A 50 22.22 -10.49 -8.11
CA ILE A 50 23.64 -10.89 -8.30
C ILE A 50 24.00 -12.06 -7.39
N SER A 51 23.60 -12.01 -6.11
CA SER A 51 23.87 -13.09 -5.17
C SER A 51 23.11 -14.36 -5.49
N ILE A 52 21.89 -14.25 -6.01
CA ILE A 52 21.09 -15.41 -6.45
C ILE A 52 21.75 -16.10 -7.62
N LEU A 53 22.19 -15.33 -8.64
CA LEU A 53 22.82 -15.88 -9.84
C LEU A 53 24.20 -16.48 -9.57
N ASN A 54 24.97 -15.89 -8.65
CA ASN A 54 26.31 -16.37 -8.29
C ASN A 54 26.30 -17.43 -7.17
N ASN A 55 25.11 -17.84 -6.68
CA ASN A 55 25.04 -18.84 -5.63
C ASN A 55 25.40 -20.22 -6.15
N PRO A 56 26.48 -20.89 -5.65
CA PRO A 56 26.90 -22.22 -6.13
C PRO A 56 25.81 -23.27 -6.06
N LEU A 57 24.87 -23.16 -5.12
CA LEU A 57 23.75 -24.09 -4.98
C LEU A 57 22.73 -23.99 -6.14
N ASN A 58 22.70 -22.86 -6.82
CA ASN A 58 21.79 -22.64 -7.94
C ASN A 58 22.48 -22.82 -9.30
N GLN A 59 23.81 -22.81 -9.32
CA GLN A 59 24.60 -22.72 -10.55
C GLN A 59 24.29 -23.86 -11.54
N THR A 60 24.26 -25.09 -11.09
CA THR A 60 23.92 -26.24 -11.95
C THR A 60 22.57 -26.07 -12.65
N LYS A 61 21.58 -25.51 -11.94
CA LYS A 61 20.24 -25.27 -12.51
C LYS A 61 20.24 -24.13 -13.52
N PHE A 62 20.97 -23.08 -13.24
CA PHE A 62 21.07 -21.94 -14.14
C PHE A 62 21.88 -22.28 -15.40
N ASP A 63 22.97 -23.06 -15.25
CA ASP A 63 23.75 -23.56 -16.37
C ASP A 63 22.90 -24.47 -17.28
N GLN A 64 22.00 -25.28 -16.69
CA GLN A 64 21.07 -26.10 -17.48
C GLN A 64 19.99 -25.26 -18.16
N PHE A 65 19.50 -24.18 -17.52
CA PHE A 65 18.47 -23.32 -18.08
C PHE A 65 19.03 -22.45 -19.21
N PHE A 66 20.13 -21.71 -18.94
CA PHE A 66 20.72 -20.79 -19.88
C PHE A 66 21.59 -21.50 -20.96
N GLN A 67 22.11 -22.68 -20.66
CA GLN A 67 22.95 -23.54 -21.53
C GLN A 67 24.32 -22.96 -21.89
N TYR A 68 24.48 -21.65 -21.85
CA TYR A 68 25.70 -20.90 -22.20
C TYR A 68 26.06 -19.92 -21.07
N PRO A 69 27.29 -19.35 -21.11
CA PRO A 69 27.65 -18.31 -20.14
C PRO A 69 26.65 -17.16 -20.16
N TYR A 70 26.29 -16.67 -18.96
CA TYR A 70 25.29 -15.65 -18.80
C TYR A 70 25.75 -14.59 -17.82
N TYR A 71 25.20 -13.37 -17.95
CA TYR A 71 25.44 -12.26 -17.04
C TYR A 71 24.24 -11.31 -17.01
N ILE A 72 24.16 -10.49 -15.96
CA ILE A 72 23.14 -9.47 -15.87
C ILE A 72 23.46 -8.35 -16.85
N PHE A 73 22.59 -8.13 -17.81
CA PHE A 73 22.69 -7.04 -18.77
C PHE A 73 22.05 -5.77 -18.23
N ASP A 74 20.82 -5.85 -17.67
CA ASP A 74 20.09 -4.72 -17.14
C ASP A 74 19.26 -5.09 -15.93
N ILE A 75 19.25 -4.17 -14.93
CA ILE A 75 18.38 -4.21 -13.77
C ILE A 75 17.51 -2.95 -13.81
N PRO A 76 16.17 -3.05 -13.71
CA PRO A 76 15.30 -1.90 -13.87
C PRO A 76 15.60 -0.82 -12.83
N SER A 77 15.87 0.39 -13.31
CA SER A 77 16.11 1.58 -12.48
C SER A 77 14.84 2.38 -12.19
N ASP A 78 13.75 2.16 -12.94
CA ASP A 78 12.47 2.86 -12.85
C ASP A 78 11.31 1.89 -12.64
N ILE A 79 11.49 0.96 -11.70
CA ILE A 79 10.45 0.02 -11.28
C ILE A 79 9.30 0.77 -10.58
N LYS A 80 8.03 0.39 -10.85
CA LYS A 80 6.86 1.13 -10.38
C LYS A 80 5.86 0.25 -9.63
N TYR A 81 5.22 0.86 -8.64
CA TYR A 81 4.04 0.29 -8.00
C TYR A 81 2.84 0.33 -8.95
N ASN A 82 2.13 -0.78 -9.05
CA ASN A 82 0.84 -0.81 -9.71
C ASN A 82 -0.24 -0.13 -8.82
N PRO A 83 -1.22 0.56 -9.40
CA PRO A 83 -2.40 0.96 -8.67
C PRO A 83 -3.05 -0.26 -8.00
N SER A 84 -3.48 -0.09 -6.76
CA SER A 84 -3.99 -1.18 -5.93
C SER A 84 -5.38 -0.89 -5.39
N SER A 85 -6.13 -1.94 -5.06
CA SER A 85 -7.39 -1.78 -4.35
C SER A 85 -7.13 -1.30 -2.91
N GLU A 86 -7.98 -0.39 -2.45
CA GLU A 86 -8.05 0.08 -1.07
C GLU A 86 -9.40 -0.29 -0.49
N ILE A 87 -9.43 -0.89 0.69
CA ILE A 87 -10.64 -1.13 1.47
C ILE A 87 -10.44 -0.60 2.89
N GLY A 88 -11.53 -0.15 3.54
CA GLY A 88 -11.37 0.40 4.86
C GLY A 88 -12.67 0.70 5.60
N PHE A 89 -12.49 1.22 6.81
CA PHE A 89 -13.55 1.63 7.72
C PHE A 89 -13.45 3.11 8.01
N HIS A 90 -14.61 3.75 8.11
CA HIS A 90 -14.78 5.15 8.44
C HIS A 90 -15.56 5.31 9.72
N ILE A 91 -15.07 6.13 10.63
CA ILE A 91 -15.76 6.53 11.84
C ILE A 91 -15.72 8.06 11.92
N GLY A 92 -16.86 8.71 12.13
CA GLY A 92 -16.91 10.17 12.16
C GLY A 92 -17.90 10.74 13.17
N TRP A 93 -17.66 12.00 13.53
CA TRP A 93 -18.53 12.80 14.38
C TRP A 93 -18.87 14.11 13.68
N LYS A 94 -20.14 14.27 13.35
CA LYS A 94 -20.66 15.51 12.73
C LYS A 94 -20.84 16.60 13.79
N LYS A 95 -20.39 17.81 13.50
CA LYS A 95 -20.59 18.99 14.33
C LYS A 95 -20.93 20.19 13.46
N ARG A 96 -22.19 20.58 13.37
CA ARG A 96 -22.66 21.71 12.55
C ARG A 96 -22.14 21.64 11.10
N LYS A 97 -21.11 22.44 10.76
CA LYS A 97 -20.51 22.56 9.41
C LYS A 97 -19.25 21.71 9.24
N SER A 98 -18.97 20.79 10.15
CA SER A 98 -17.71 20.05 10.20
C SER A 98 -17.96 18.58 10.55
N LYS A 99 -17.02 17.72 10.18
CA LYS A 99 -16.97 16.31 10.58
C LYS A 99 -15.52 15.97 10.98
N TYR A 100 -15.32 15.49 12.20
CA TYR A 100 -14.07 14.85 12.62
C TYR A 100 -14.16 13.38 12.25
N TYR A 101 -13.07 12.77 11.83
CA TYR A 101 -13.12 11.38 11.39
C TYR A 101 -11.81 10.62 11.63
N VAL A 102 -11.96 9.32 11.66
CA VAL A 102 -10.87 8.34 11.62
C VAL A 102 -11.19 7.39 10.47
N ASP A 103 -10.26 7.26 9.52
CA ASP A 103 -10.29 6.23 8.49
C ASP A 103 -9.19 5.21 8.77
N ILE A 104 -9.51 3.92 8.65
CA ILE A 104 -8.56 2.82 8.73
C ILE A 104 -8.65 2.09 7.39
N ASN A 105 -7.60 2.18 6.59
CA ASN A 105 -7.55 1.67 5.23
C ASN A 105 -6.45 0.64 5.07
N PHE A 106 -6.68 -0.32 4.18
CA PHE A 106 -5.77 -1.42 3.85
C PHE A 106 -5.59 -1.48 2.35
N SER A 107 -4.35 -1.71 1.90
CA SER A 107 -4.04 -1.87 0.50
C SER A 107 -2.93 -2.90 0.29
N ASP A 108 -3.09 -3.76 -0.72
CA ASP A 108 -2.08 -4.71 -1.18
C ASP A 108 -1.50 -4.21 -2.51
N ILE A 109 -0.23 -3.77 -2.46
CA ILE A 109 0.45 -3.17 -3.60
C ILE A 109 1.34 -4.19 -4.25
N LYS A 110 1.26 -4.28 -5.58
CA LYS A 110 2.07 -5.19 -6.38
C LYS A 110 3.05 -4.43 -7.24
N ILE A 111 4.19 -5.06 -7.44
CA ILE A 111 5.26 -4.62 -8.33
C ILE A 111 5.56 -5.76 -9.27
N GLN A 112 5.74 -5.44 -10.53
CA GLN A 112 6.18 -6.39 -11.55
C GLN A 112 7.01 -5.65 -12.58
N ASP A 113 8.20 -6.21 -12.87
CA ASP A 113 9.12 -5.73 -13.88
C ASP A 113 9.97 -6.89 -14.38
N PHE A 114 10.97 -6.61 -15.21
CA PHE A 114 11.87 -7.60 -15.78
C PHE A 114 13.32 -7.16 -15.59
N ILE A 115 14.17 -8.15 -15.30
CA ILE A 115 15.61 -8.05 -15.33
C ILE A 115 16.04 -8.70 -16.63
N THR A 116 16.98 -8.12 -17.35
CA THR A 116 17.51 -8.70 -18.58
C THR A 116 18.81 -9.43 -18.30
N ILE A 117 18.84 -10.71 -18.64
CA ILE A 117 20.05 -11.54 -18.62
C ILE A 117 20.55 -11.68 -20.06
N ALA A 118 21.82 -11.40 -20.30
CA ALA A 118 22.47 -11.69 -21.57
C ALA A 118 23.09 -13.09 -21.52
N VAL A 119 22.90 -13.86 -22.59
CA VAL A 119 23.38 -15.23 -22.73
C VAL A 119 24.27 -15.28 -23.96
N ASP A 120 25.54 -15.65 -23.78
CA ASP A 120 26.54 -15.72 -24.85
C ASP A 120 26.38 -17.02 -25.63
N ASN A 121 25.39 -17.09 -26.49
CA ASN A 121 25.10 -18.25 -27.33
C ASN A 121 25.98 -18.25 -28.58
N PRO A 122 26.96 -19.17 -28.72
CA PRO A 122 27.88 -19.21 -29.88
C PRO A 122 27.20 -19.64 -31.19
N ASN A 123 25.98 -20.16 -31.12
CA ASN A 123 25.18 -20.52 -32.29
C ASN A 123 24.34 -19.36 -32.82
N ASN A 124 24.31 -18.23 -32.09
CA ASN A 124 23.64 -17.02 -32.56
C ASN A 124 24.44 -16.41 -33.73
N LEU A 125 23.74 -16.12 -34.82
CA LEU A 125 24.35 -15.47 -35.99
C LEU A 125 24.53 -13.96 -35.83
N SER A 126 23.94 -13.39 -34.78
CA SER A 126 24.11 -11.98 -34.41
C SER A 126 25.38 -11.79 -33.56
N PRO A 127 26.07 -10.66 -33.69
CA PRO A 127 27.16 -10.31 -32.78
C PRO A 127 26.63 -9.98 -31.35
N ASP A 128 25.34 -9.75 -31.17
CA ASP A 128 24.72 -9.46 -29.88
C ASP A 128 24.34 -10.74 -29.14
N PRO A 129 24.44 -10.79 -27.80
CA PRO A 129 23.98 -11.91 -26.99
C PRO A 129 22.46 -12.13 -27.10
N ASP A 130 22.00 -13.31 -26.76
CA ASP A 130 20.58 -13.57 -26.59
C ASP A 130 20.11 -12.91 -25.28
N TYR A 131 19.00 -12.16 -25.32
CA TYR A 131 18.46 -11.46 -24.16
C TYR A 131 17.27 -12.22 -23.58
N GLU A 132 17.42 -12.68 -22.32
CA GLU A 132 16.39 -13.41 -21.59
C GLU A 132 15.75 -12.51 -20.52
N PRO A 133 14.44 -12.15 -20.63
CA PRO A 133 13.77 -11.35 -19.64
C PRO A 133 13.32 -12.20 -18.45
N ILE A 134 13.88 -11.95 -17.29
CA ILE A 134 13.55 -12.61 -16.02
C ILE A 134 12.58 -11.74 -15.22
N SER A 135 11.40 -12.28 -14.93
CA SER A 135 10.38 -11.55 -14.14
C SER A 135 10.86 -11.31 -12.71
N ILE A 136 10.82 -10.05 -12.28
CA ILE A 136 10.93 -9.65 -10.87
C ILE A 136 9.57 -9.20 -10.35
N ARG A 137 9.20 -9.67 -9.16
CA ARG A 137 7.92 -9.35 -8.53
C ARG A 137 8.10 -9.02 -7.07
N GLY A 138 7.32 -8.05 -6.61
CA GLY A 138 7.22 -7.66 -5.21
C GLY A 138 5.77 -7.49 -4.78
N ASN A 139 5.53 -7.66 -3.48
CA ASN A 139 4.24 -7.42 -2.86
C ASN A 139 4.43 -6.73 -1.51
N GLU A 140 3.62 -5.70 -1.29
CA GLU A 140 3.67 -4.82 -0.13
C GLU A 140 2.29 -4.59 0.44
N LYS A 141 2.14 -4.72 1.75
CA LYS A 141 0.91 -4.34 2.46
C LYS A 141 1.08 -2.98 3.12
N ARG A 142 0.07 -2.14 2.96
CA ARG A 142 -0.04 -0.84 3.64
C ARG A 142 -1.27 -0.80 4.51
N ASN A 143 -1.07 -0.45 5.79
CA ASN A 143 -2.11 -0.16 6.74
C ASN A 143 -2.06 1.34 7.02
N MET A 144 -3.15 2.05 6.77
CA MET A 144 -3.22 3.51 6.83
C MET A 144 -4.28 3.93 7.84
N ILE A 145 -3.91 4.81 8.75
CA ILE A 145 -4.85 5.45 9.69
C ILE A 145 -4.82 6.94 9.42
N ASN A 146 -5.95 7.50 8.97
CA ASN A 146 -6.13 8.92 8.73
C ASN A 146 -6.95 9.53 9.87
N LEU A 147 -6.38 10.48 10.58
CA LEU A 147 -7.09 11.29 11.59
C LEU A 147 -7.36 12.65 10.99
N GLY A 148 -8.63 12.97 10.77
CA GLY A 148 -8.96 14.10 9.95
C GLY A 148 -10.17 14.91 10.40
N PHE A 149 -10.25 16.05 9.75
CA PHE A 149 -11.31 17.02 9.87
C PHE A 149 -11.82 17.35 8.46
N GLN A 150 -13.14 17.30 8.27
CA GLN A 150 -13.80 17.69 7.02
C GLN A 150 -14.63 18.94 7.27
N LYS A 151 -14.39 19.99 6.50
CA LYS A 151 -15.19 21.21 6.49
C LYS A 151 -16.20 21.17 5.35
N LYS A 152 -17.47 21.40 5.64
CA LYS A 152 -18.50 21.57 4.63
C LYS A 152 -18.27 22.91 3.92
N ILE A 153 -18.09 22.84 2.59
CA ILE A 153 -17.87 24.02 1.73
C ILE A 153 -19.08 24.34 0.85
N TYR A 154 -19.90 23.34 0.53
CA TYR A 154 -21.12 23.53 -0.25
C TYR A 154 -22.19 22.54 0.21
N GLU A 155 -23.46 22.93 0.15
CA GLU A 155 -24.61 22.09 0.44
C GLU A 155 -25.80 22.52 -0.38
N GLU A 156 -26.37 21.61 -1.12
CA GLU A 156 -27.59 21.80 -1.88
C GLU A 156 -28.43 20.52 -1.89
N SER A 157 -29.67 20.65 -1.43
CA SER A 157 -30.63 19.54 -1.38
C SER A 157 -30.03 18.27 -0.74
N LYS A 158 -29.72 17.24 -1.55
CA LYS A 158 -29.17 15.96 -1.12
C LYS A 158 -27.64 15.86 -1.24
N ILE A 159 -26.97 16.89 -1.75
CA ILE A 159 -25.53 16.87 -2.01
C ILE A 159 -24.83 17.82 -1.07
N THR A 160 -23.74 17.35 -0.49
CA THR A 160 -22.83 18.15 0.32
C THR A 160 -21.40 17.93 -0.13
N LEU A 161 -20.64 19.02 -0.33
CA LEU A 161 -19.23 18.96 -0.64
C LEU A 161 -18.41 19.28 0.60
N PHE A 162 -17.44 18.42 0.88
CA PHE A 162 -16.50 18.57 1.99
C PHE A 162 -15.07 18.73 1.49
N TYR A 163 -14.31 19.49 2.24
CA TYR A 163 -12.88 19.65 2.12
C TYR A 163 -12.21 18.98 3.34
N PRO A 164 -11.61 17.78 3.20
CA PRO A 164 -10.87 17.10 4.26
C PRO A 164 -9.46 17.65 4.41
N ILE A 165 -8.96 17.66 5.66
CA ILE A 165 -7.56 17.80 6.03
C ILE A 165 -7.28 16.71 7.06
N PHE A 166 -6.17 16.00 6.93
CA PHE A 166 -5.86 14.88 7.84
C PHE A 166 -4.36 14.67 8.00
N VAL A 167 -4.02 14.02 9.11
CA VAL A 167 -2.71 13.42 9.36
C VAL A 167 -2.84 11.92 9.12
N GLN A 168 -1.85 11.32 8.50
CA GLN A 168 -1.78 9.91 8.18
C GLN A 168 -0.68 9.23 8.98
N PHE A 169 -1.01 8.07 9.56
CA PHE A 169 -0.05 7.07 10.02
C PHE A 169 -0.08 5.91 9.03
N LEU A 170 1.09 5.56 8.53
CA LEU A 170 1.25 4.57 7.48
C LEU A 170 2.20 3.47 7.95
N GLU A 171 1.69 2.25 8.11
CA GLU A 171 2.52 1.06 8.30
C GLU A 171 2.72 0.40 6.94
N VAL A 172 3.98 0.13 6.61
CA VAL A 172 4.37 -0.53 5.36
C VAL A 172 5.07 -1.84 5.69
N LYS A 173 4.63 -2.92 5.06
CA LYS A 173 5.14 -4.26 5.27
C LYS A 173 5.44 -4.93 3.94
N ILE A 174 6.72 -5.23 3.68
CA ILE A 174 7.13 -6.06 2.56
C ILE A 174 6.66 -7.49 2.83
N VAL A 175 5.85 -8.03 1.93
CA VAL A 175 5.35 -9.40 2.02
C VAL A 175 6.30 -10.35 1.33
N ASP A 176 6.68 -10.02 0.09
CA ASP A 176 7.64 -10.78 -0.69
C ASP A 176 8.34 -9.91 -1.75
N ASN A 177 9.50 -10.38 -2.19
CA ASN A 177 10.20 -9.92 -3.38
C ASN A 177 10.99 -11.08 -3.95
N PHE A 178 10.89 -11.36 -5.25
CA PHE A 178 11.50 -12.54 -5.86
C PHE A 178 11.66 -12.39 -7.37
N ILE A 179 12.61 -13.16 -7.92
CA ILE A 179 12.72 -13.42 -9.35
C ILE A 179 12.23 -14.84 -9.66
N THR A 180 11.84 -15.07 -10.92
CA THR A 180 11.40 -16.38 -11.39
C THR A 180 12.27 -16.81 -12.57
N ILE A 181 13.03 -17.90 -12.42
CA ILE A 181 13.86 -18.53 -13.46
C ILE A 181 13.42 -19.98 -13.57
N ASP A 182 13.16 -20.45 -14.79
CA ASP A 182 12.68 -21.82 -15.07
C ASP A 182 11.51 -22.24 -14.16
N ASN A 183 10.49 -21.39 -14.04
CA ASN A 183 9.34 -21.58 -13.15
C ASN A 183 9.69 -21.77 -11.65
N GLN A 184 10.95 -21.59 -11.27
CA GLN A 184 11.38 -21.61 -9.87
C GLN A 184 11.48 -20.20 -9.32
N ARG A 185 11.04 -20.03 -8.09
CA ARG A 185 11.04 -18.76 -7.37
C ARG A 185 12.30 -18.64 -6.51
N TYR A 186 13.04 -17.54 -6.67
CA TYR A 186 14.21 -17.17 -5.90
C TYR A 186 13.94 -15.88 -5.15
N ASN A 187 13.89 -15.96 -3.82
CA ASN A 187 13.54 -14.82 -2.99
C ASN A 187 14.71 -13.84 -2.86
N ILE A 188 14.41 -12.56 -3.01
CA ILE A 188 15.29 -11.44 -2.72
C ILE A 188 15.07 -11.05 -1.26
N ILE A 189 16.14 -11.00 -0.47
CA ILE A 189 16.06 -10.68 0.95
C ILE A 189 16.40 -9.21 1.16
N HIS A 190 15.45 -8.48 1.72
CA HIS A 190 15.64 -7.08 2.12
C HIS A 190 16.28 -7.04 3.51
N ASN A 191 17.59 -6.74 3.55
CA ASN A 191 18.31 -6.66 4.82
C ASN A 191 18.34 -5.21 5.32
N PHE A 192 17.28 -4.77 6.01
CA PHE A 192 17.20 -3.43 6.60
C PHE A 192 17.72 -3.37 8.03
N GLN A 193 18.07 -4.52 8.64
CA GLN A 193 18.69 -4.55 9.97
C GLN A 193 19.65 -5.72 10.10
N THR A 194 20.80 -5.40 10.66
CA THR A 194 21.81 -6.32 11.17
C THR A 194 21.20 -7.34 12.12
N SER A 195 21.56 -8.62 11.89
CA SER A 195 21.72 -9.66 12.91
C SER A 195 20.61 -10.62 13.25
N THR A 196 19.50 -10.75 12.54
CA THR A 196 18.69 -11.95 12.73
C THR A 196 18.04 -12.39 11.41
N ILE A 197 18.39 -13.57 10.97
CA ILE A 197 17.69 -14.33 9.94
C ILE A 197 16.31 -14.66 10.51
N SER A 198 15.38 -13.74 10.42
CA SER A 198 13.99 -14.02 10.71
C SER A 198 13.18 -13.65 9.48
N ASN A 199 12.32 -14.58 9.04
CA ASN A 199 11.29 -14.38 8.02
C ASN A 199 10.23 -13.34 8.45
N GLN A 200 10.58 -12.40 9.33
CA GLN A 200 9.68 -11.37 9.80
C GLN A 200 9.73 -10.20 8.82
N SER A 201 8.63 -10.07 8.09
CA SER A 201 8.28 -8.88 7.37
C SER A 201 8.43 -7.64 8.26
N GLN A 202 9.41 -6.81 7.95
CA GLN A 202 9.67 -5.59 8.70
C GLN A 202 8.61 -4.56 8.33
N GLY A 203 7.67 -4.32 9.25
CA GLY A 203 6.76 -3.18 9.19
C GLY A 203 7.42 -1.96 9.81
N ARG A 204 7.41 -0.83 9.13
CA ARG A 204 7.83 0.46 9.67
C ARG A 204 6.69 1.45 9.60
N ILE A 205 6.61 2.33 10.60
CA ILE A 205 5.58 3.35 10.69
C ILE A 205 6.10 4.63 10.05
N GLY A 206 5.39 5.10 9.03
CA GLY A 206 5.55 6.39 8.40
C GLY A 206 4.49 7.38 8.85
N LEU A 207 4.74 8.65 8.54
CA LEU A 207 3.85 9.77 8.81
C LEU A 207 3.57 10.53 7.54
N GLY A 208 2.39 11.14 7.46
CA GLY A 208 2.00 11.99 6.36
C GLY A 208 0.89 12.96 6.73
N PHE A 209 0.58 13.82 5.79
CA PHE A 209 -0.56 14.71 5.84
C PHE A 209 -1.22 14.76 4.47
N GLY A 210 -2.50 15.05 4.45
CA GLY A 210 -3.24 15.05 3.20
C GLY A 210 -4.46 15.95 3.24
N SER A 211 -5.00 16.12 2.05
CA SER A 211 -6.22 16.88 1.79
C SER A 211 -6.98 16.25 0.62
N GLY A 212 -8.11 16.84 0.24
CA GLY A 212 -8.87 16.31 -0.89
C GLY A 212 -10.23 16.97 -1.06
N LEU A 213 -11.10 16.24 -1.75
CA LEU A 213 -12.50 16.61 -1.93
C LEU A 213 -13.38 15.38 -1.72
N VAL A 214 -14.52 15.56 -1.04
CA VAL A 214 -15.49 14.49 -0.79
C VAL A 214 -16.89 15.02 -1.09
N VAL A 215 -17.56 14.36 -2.01
CA VAL A 215 -18.98 14.58 -2.33
C VAL A 215 -19.79 13.58 -1.53
N ASN A 216 -20.72 14.06 -0.72
CA ASN A 216 -21.65 13.23 0.03
C ASN A 216 -23.06 13.40 -0.56
N TYR A 217 -23.67 12.29 -0.96
CA TYR A 217 -25.04 12.19 -1.41
C TYR A 217 -25.91 11.49 -0.37
N PHE A 218 -26.93 12.20 0.15
CA PHE A 218 -27.88 11.66 1.12
C PHE A 218 -28.98 10.88 0.40
N ALA A 219 -28.92 9.55 0.45
CA ALA A 219 -30.02 8.71 -0.05
C ALA A 219 -31.27 8.87 0.83
N ASN A 220 -31.08 8.87 2.15
CA ASN A 220 -32.10 9.12 3.15
C ASN A 220 -31.46 9.66 4.45
N LYS A 221 -32.23 9.74 5.55
CA LYS A 221 -31.74 10.25 6.84
C LYS A 221 -30.69 9.35 7.50
N ASP A 222 -30.71 8.08 7.17
CA ASP A 222 -29.90 7.05 7.83
C ASP A 222 -28.72 6.60 6.98
N VAL A 223 -28.75 6.81 5.65
CA VAL A 223 -27.73 6.33 4.71
C VAL A 223 -27.30 7.45 3.77
N SER A 224 -26.00 7.59 3.60
CA SER A 224 -25.40 8.44 2.57
C SER A 224 -24.26 7.72 1.85
N PHE A 225 -23.97 8.18 0.63
CA PHE A 225 -22.85 7.74 -0.18
C PHE A 225 -21.84 8.87 -0.29
N GLU A 226 -20.59 8.57 0.02
CA GLU A 226 -19.48 9.53 -0.17
C GLU A 226 -18.59 9.03 -1.30
N PHE A 227 -18.23 9.96 -2.20
CA PHE A 227 -17.21 9.77 -3.24
C PHE A 227 -16.11 10.77 -2.99
N GLY A 228 -14.87 10.31 -2.92
CA GLY A 228 -13.77 11.17 -2.54
C GLY A 228 -12.48 10.91 -3.30
N TYR A 229 -11.68 11.98 -3.34
CA TYR A 229 -10.31 11.95 -3.79
C TYR A 229 -9.44 12.56 -2.69
N HIS A 230 -8.41 11.83 -2.29
CA HIS A 230 -7.40 12.29 -1.36
C HIS A 230 -6.04 12.38 -2.05
N ILE A 231 -5.34 13.48 -1.83
CA ILE A 231 -3.93 13.63 -2.11
C ILE A 231 -3.18 13.70 -0.78
N GLN A 232 -2.09 12.94 -0.66
CA GLN A 232 -1.35 12.76 0.58
C GLN A 232 0.13 12.90 0.29
N TYR A 233 0.83 13.60 1.15
CA TYR A 233 2.28 13.67 1.14
C TYR A 233 2.78 12.95 2.40
N SER A 234 3.40 11.79 2.24
CA SER A 234 3.76 10.94 3.36
C SER A 234 5.13 10.29 3.20
N LYS A 235 5.70 9.97 4.35
CA LYS A 235 6.98 9.30 4.50
C LYS A 235 6.74 7.82 4.81
N THR A 236 7.44 6.94 4.06
CA THR A 236 7.47 5.51 4.28
C THR A 236 8.72 5.11 4.99
N ASN A 237 9.05 4.99 6.07
CA ASN A 237 10.35 4.71 6.73
C ASN A 237 10.96 3.34 6.35
N PHE A 238 11.20 3.08 5.07
CA PHE A 238 11.81 1.82 4.64
C PHE A 238 13.30 1.72 4.97
N SER A 239 14.06 2.76 4.62
CA SER A 239 15.52 2.80 4.72
C SER A 239 15.98 4.22 5.04
N GLU A 240 17.11 4.35 5.72
CA GLU A 240 17.72 5.65 6.01
C GLU A 240 18.32 6.33 4.77
N ASN A 241 18.68 5.53 3.75
CA ASN A 241 19.37 6.01 2.55
C ASN A 241 18.44 6.41 1.39
N LEU A 242 17.13 6.25 1.53
CA LEU A 242 16.16 6.64 0.51
C LEU A 242 15.34 7.81 1.00
N ASP A 243 15.03 8.75 0.09
CA ASP A 243 14.04 9.76 0.39
C ASP A 243 12.63 9.12 0.31
N PRO A 244 12.07 8.80 1.46
CA PRO A 244 10.82 8.07 1.52
C PRO A 244 9.59 8.97 1.40
N TRP A 245 9.78 10.29 1.34
CA TRP A 245 8.68 11.24 1.16
C TRP A 245 8.18 11.24 -0.28
N GLY A 246 6.87 11.26 -0.45
CA GLY A 246 6.27 11.38 -1.77
C GLY A 246 4.76 11.49 -1.75
N ILE A 247 4.22 11.85 -2.92
CA ILE A 247 2.80 12.03 -3.13
C ILE A 247 2.16 10.65 -3.35
N GLN A 248 1.05 10.43 -2.67
CA GLN A 248 0.17 9.28 -2.82
C GLN A 248 -1.25 9.78 -3.08
N ASN A 249 -2.04 8.99 -3.78
CA ASN A 249 -3.40 9.35 -4.12
C ASN A 249 -4.36 8.22 -3.76
N SER A 250 -5.57 8.57 -3.36
CA SER A 250 -6.64 7.62 -3.10
C SER A 250 -7.94 8.15 -3.71
N ILE A 251 -8.63 7.30 -4.48
CA ILE A 251 -9.96 7.54 -5.02
C ILE A 251 -10.87 6.51 -4.39
N PHE A 252 -11.92 6.94 -3.71
CA PHE A 252 -12.78 6.01 -2.98
C PHE A 252 -14.27 6.32 -3.11
N ALA A 253 -15.06 5.28 -2.95
CA ALA A 253 -16.48 5.34 -2.68
C ALA A 253 -16.74 4.76 -1.28
N ARG A 254 -17.69 5.35 -0.56
CA ARG A 254 -18.01 4.99 0.82
C ARG A 254 -19.52 4.95 1.04
N ILE A 255 -19.99 3.93 1.74
CA ILE A 255 -21.34 3.87 2.28
C ILE A 255 -21.26 4.30 3.74
N VAL A 256 -22.03 5.33 4.11
CA VAL A 256 -22.03 5.90 5.46
C VAL A 256 -23.39 5.72 6.10
N LEU A 257 -23.40 5.13 7.29
CA LEU A 257 -24.57 4.95 8.15
C LEU A 257 -24.57 6.02 9.26
N ASN A 258 -25.69 6.68 9.45
CA ASN A 258 -25.89 7.64 10.54
C ASN A 258 -26.38 6.89 11.80
N GLY A 259 -25.51 6.81 12.83
CA GLY A 259 -25.65 5.89 13.97
C GLY A 259 -26.78 6.17 14.96
N SER A 260 -27.59 7.22 14.79
CA SER A 260 -28.54 7.66 15.81
C SER A 260 -29.71 6.69 16.10
N LYS A 261 -30.02 5.76 15.20
CA LYS A 261 -31.16 4.82 15.35
C LYS A 261 -30.75 3.38 15.64
N TYR A 262 -29.64 2.93 15.06
CA TYR A 262 -29.24 1.52 15.13
C TYR A 262 -28.76 1.08 16.52
N LEU A 263 -28.18 2.00 17.29
CA LEU A 263 -27.69 1.69 18.63
C LEU A 263 -28.79 1.76 19.70
N LYS A 264 -29.93 2.40 19.42
CA LYS A 264 -31.10 2.34 20.32
C LYS A 264 -31.77 0.97 20.31
N ASN A 265 -31.71 0.24 19.20
CA ASN A 265 -32.36 -1.07 19.08
C ASN A 265 -31.48 -2.25 19.56
N LEU A 266 -30.21 -2.01 19.90
CA LEU A 266 -29.35 -3.01 20.54
C LEU A 266 -29.44 -3.03 22.07
N ASN A 267 -30.07 -2.01 22.66
CA ASN A 267 -30.24 -1.87 24.11
C ASN A 267 -31.69 -2.14 24.59
N ASN A 268 -32.57 -2.59 23.70
CA ASN A 268 -33.89 -3.17 23.98
C ASN A 268 -33.90 -4.65 23.58
#